data_cdc06e2b9d09a7619064a9a4bc49deb6
#
_entry.id   cdc06e2b9d09a7619064a9a4bc49deb6
#
_cell.length_a   1.000
_cell.length_b   1.000
_cell.length_c   1.000
_cell.angle_alpha   90.00
_cell.angle_beta   90.00
_cell.angle_gamma   90.00
#
_symmetry.space_group_name_H-M   'P 1'
#
loop_
_entity.id
_entity.type
_entity.pdbx_description
1 polymer ?
#
loop_
_entity_poly.entity_id
_entity_poly.type
_entity_poly.pdbx_seq_one_letter_code
_entity_poly.pdbx_strand_id
1 'polypeptide(L)'
;SLWLENNRYLCGRIMKHFFIIVAVIAASLCSCSNGSELVILAAEEGEYNKCREIFPEIECIRTGVGAGNVIKACCNLPKGTRIINIGYAGSNNVEIGTVSLVSDTFRYTDGNYKFDDHANPLHLSDEGLPCYTGNSFFTESDKAEPTLYDMELNYIASFSPHLELVAAVKIVSDNLSVDAFLNNAIRESGVLTSDEVWANVRQAVETILS
;
A
#
# COMPACT_ATOMS: atom_id res chain seq x y z
N SER A 1 -30.90 61.27 -8.57
CA SER A 1 -31.48 60.25 -7.70
C SER A 1 -31.35 58.83 -8.27
N LEU A 2 -31.57 58.66 -9.54
CA LEU A 2 -31.44 57.33 -10.23
C LEU A 2 -30.02 56.75 -10.24
N TRP A 3 -28.96 57.59 -10.17
CA TRP A 3 -27.55 57.13 -10.21
C TRP A 3 -27.12 56.49 -8.88
N LEU A 4 -27.67 56.95 -7.76
CA LEU A 4 -27.40 56.42 -6.42
C LEU A 4 -28.12 55.08 -6.14
N GLU A 5 -29.30 54.84 -6.71
CA GLU A 5 -30.04 53.58 -6.57
C GLU A 5 -29.38 52.46 -7.38
N ASN A 6 -28.93 52.71 -8.61
CA ASN A 6 -28.22 51.73 -9.43
C ASN A 6 -26.89 51.28 -8.81
N ASN A 7 -26.13 52.16 -8.16
CA ASN A 7 -24.89 51.77 -7.47
C ASN A 7 -25.13 50.93 -6.22
N ARG A 8 -26.23 51.11 -5.48
CA ARG A 8 -26.56 50.23 -4.35
C ARG A 8 -26.97 48.85 -4.78
N TYR A 9 -27.63 48.69 -5.94
CA TYR A 9 -28.00 47.38 -6.48
C TYR A 9 -26.79 46.62 -7.00
N LEU A 10 -25.82 47.26 -7.65
CA LEU A 10 -24.57 46.62 -8.11
C LEU A 10 -23.70 46.21 -6.93
N CYS A 11 -23.54 47.07 -5.92
CA CYS A 11 -22.71 46.76 -4.75
C CYS A 11 -23.30 45.60 -3.93
N GLY A 12 -24.63 45.53 -3.77
CA GLY A 12 -25.31 44.44 -3.06
C GLY A 12 -25.20 43.07 -3.82
N ARG A 13 -25.18 43.11 -5.14
CA ARG A 13 -25.07 41.90 -5.96
C ARG A 13 -23.63 41.38 -5.98
N ILE A 14 -22.63 42.23 -6.07
CA ILE A 14 -21.21 41.91 -6.02
C ILE A 14 -20.86 41.35 -4.62
N MET A 15 -21.34 41.96 -3.54
CA MET A 15 -21.11 41.45 -2.19
C MET A 15 -21.71 40.05 -1.97
N LYS A 16 -22.94 39.79 -2.47
CA LYS A 16 -23.55 38.46 -2.33
C LYS A 16 -22.75 37.38 -3.07
N HIS A 17 -22.21 37.65 -4.26
CA HIS A 17 -21.38 36.72 -4.99
C HIS A 17 -20.02 36.53 -4.34
N PHE A 18 -19.45 37.58 -3.75
CA PHE A 18 -18.19 37.49 -3.00
C PHE A 18 -18.33 36.62 -1.74
N PHE A 19 -19.43 36.76 -0.98
CA PHE A 19 -19.71 35.91 0.18
C PHE A 19 -19.97 34.45 -0.21
N ILE A 20 -20.61 34.19 -1.34
CA ILE A 20 -20.81 32.80 -1.84
C ILE A 20 -19.48 32.19 -2.25
N ILE A 21 -18.61 32.93 -2.95
CA ILE A 21 -17.28 32.44 -3.37
C ILE A 21 -16.39 32.20 -2.15
N VAL A 22 -16.39 33.10 -1.16
CA VAL A 22 -15.62 32.92 0.08
C VAL A 22 -16.15 31.72 0.89
N ALA A 23 -17.48 31.53 0.95
CA ALA A 23 -18.08 30.39 1.63
C ALA A 23 -17.75 29.04 0.93
N VAL A 24 -17.72 29.01 -0.40
CA VAL A 24 -17.32 27.81 -1.16
C VAL A 24 -15.84 27.51 -0.98
N ILE A 25 -14.96 28.54 -0.98
CA ILE A 25 -13.53 28.37 -0.71
C ILE A 25 -13.31 27.93 0.74
N ALA A 26 -14.03 28.51 1.71
CA ALA A 26 -13.95 28.09 3.11
C ALA A 26 -14.46 26.67 3.34
N ALA A 27 -15.54 26.26 2.66
CA ALA A 27 -16.02 24.87 2.69
C ALA A 27 -15.03 23.89 2.06
N SER A 28 -14.31 24.29 1.00
CA SER A 28 -13.25 23.47 0.39
C SER A 28 -12.00 23.38 1.26
N LEU A 29 -11.74 24.37 2.13
CA LEU A 29 -10.61 24.37 3.07
C LEU A 29 -10.96 23.68 4.41
N CYS A 30 -12.25 23.45 4.71
CA CYS A 30 -12.70 22.75 5.91
C CYS A 30 -12.90 21.24 5.74
N SER A 31 -12.52 20.66 4.61
CA SER A 31 -12.38 19.21 4.46
C SER A 31 -11.05 18.71 5.04
N CYS A 32 -10.61 19.27 6.15
CA CYS A 32 -9.72 18.53 7.04
C CYS A 32 -10.57 17.50 7.76
N SER A 33 -10.87 16.39 7.09
CA SER A 33 -11.26 15.17 7.78
C SER A 33 -10.08 14.81 8.70
N ASN A 34 -10.27 14.92 10.00
CA ASN A 34 -9.34 14.44 11.03
C ASN A 34 -9.26 12.89 11.05
N GLY A 35 -9.67 12.23 9.98
CA GLY A 35 -9.41 10.82 9.74
C GLY A 35 -8.11 10.69 8.94
N SER A 36 -7.14 9.99 9.48
CA SER A 36 -5.93 9.61 8.75
C SER A 36 -6.34 8.91 7.45
N GLU A 37 -5.91 9.45 6.31
CA GLU A 37 -6.19 8.91 5.00
C GLU A 37 -5.64 7.49 4.88
N LEU A 38 -6.46 6.55 4.39
CA LEU A 38 -6.04 5.18 4.14
C LEU A 38 -5.58 5.06 2.69
N VAL A 39 -4.39 4.49 2.50
CA VAL A 39 -3.76 4.30 1.20
C VAL A 39 -3.30 2.86 1.04
N ILE A 40 -3.46 2.29 -0.14
CA ILE A 40 -2.86 1.01 -0.52
C ILE A 40 -1.55 1.28 -1.26
N LEU A 41 -0.47 0.65 -0.82
CA LEU A 41 0.82 0.63 -1.52
C LEU A 41 1.01 -0.70 -2.24
N ALA A 42 1.25 -0.63 -3.54
CA ALA A 42 1.59 -1.77 -4.39
C ALA A 42 2.88 -1.45 -5.18
N ALA A 43 3.77 -2.40 -5.34
CA ALA A 43 5.07 -2.14 -5.95
C ALA A 43 5.06 -2.33 -7.46
N GLU A 44 4.48 -3.41 -7.93
CA GLU A 44 4.46 -3.85 -9.32
C GLU A 44 3.21 -3.32 -10.04
N GLU A 45 3.26 -3.22 -11.37
CA GLU A 45 2.18 -2.64 -12.17
C GLU A 45 0.89 -3.48 -12.13
N GLY A 46 1.03 -4.80 -12.21
CA GLY A 46 -0.10 -5.72 -12.14
C GLY A 46 -0.81 -5.67 -10.79
N GLU A 47 -0.04 -5.66 -9.68
CA GLU A 47 -0.57 -5.46 -8.33
C GLU A 47 -1.35 -4.16 -8.22
N TYR A 48 -0.75 -3.07 -8.68
CA TYR A 48 -1.36 -1.74 -8.63
C TYR A 48 -2.66 -1.66 -9.42
N ASN A 49 -2.68 -2.21 -10.64
CA ASN A 49 -3.86 -2.19 -11.48
C ASN A 49 -5.01 -2.99 -10.86
N LYS A 50 -4.72 -4.16 -10.30
CA LYS A 50 -5.68 -5.00 -9.59
C LYS A 50 -6.19 -4.35 -8.30
N CYS A 51 -5.31 -3.75 -7.50
CA CYS A 51 -5.72 -3.00 -6.31
C CYS A 51 -6.72 -1.88 -6.67
N ARG A 52 -6.46 -1.10 -7.72
CA ARG A 52 -7.37 -0.06 -8.17
C ARG A 52 -8.71 -0.59 -8.67
N GLU A 53 -8.71 -1.76 -9.30
CA GLU A 53 -9.93 -2.42 -9.78
C GLU A 53 -10.81 -2.84 -8.61
N ILE A 54 -10.23 -3.47 -7.58
CA ILE A 54 -11.00 -4.06 -6.48
C ILE A 54 -11.26 -3.12 -5.29
N PHE A 55 -10.48 -2.04 -5.15
CA PHE A 55 -10.64 -1.02 -4.10
C PHE A 55 -10.77 0.39 -4.71
N PRO A 56 -11.80 0.66 -5.53
CA PRO A 56 -11.94 1.94 -6.21
C PRO A 56 -12.15 3.13 -5.26
N GLU A 57 -12.54 2.86 -4.01
CA GLU A 57 -12.76 3.88 -2.96
C GLU A 57 -11.51 4.21 -2.14
N ILE A 58 -10.44 3.41 -2.27
CA ILE A 58 -9.18 3.63 -1.54
C ILE A 58 -8.12 4.12 -2.53
N GLU A 59 -7.38 5.15 -2.16
CA GLU A 59 -6.25 5.58 -2.98
C GLU A 59 -5.19 4.49 -3.06
N CYS A 60 -4.84 4.09 -4.29
CA CYS A 60 -3.78 3.14 -4.56
C CYS A 60 -2.58 3.87 -5.13
N ILE A 61 -1.40 3.63 -4.59
CA ILE A 61 -0.14 4.23 -5.04
C ILE A 61 0.80 3.13 -5.51
N ARG A 62 1.27 3.28 -6.75
CA ARG A 62 2.35 2.44 -7.26
C ARG A 62 3.69 2.98 -6.78
N THR A 63 4.37 2.21 -5.94
CA THR A 63 5.66 2.62 -5.39
C THR A 63 6.82 2.35 -6.34
N GLY A 64 6.75 1.31 -7.14
CA GLY A 64 7.88 0.67 -7.81
C GLY A 64 8.59 -0.32 -6.88
N VAL A 65 9.27 -1.29 -7.48
CA VAL A 65 9.93 -2.40 -6.79
C VAL A 65 11.19 -1.92 -6.05
N GLY A 66 11.39 -2.44 -4.85
CA GLY A 66 12.62 -2.30 -4.05
C GLY A 66 12.67 -1.09 -3.12
N ALA A 67 13.62 -1.15 -2.19
CA ALA A 67 13.79 -0.21 -1.06
C ALA A 67 13.74 1.27 -1.47
N GLY A 68 14.55 1.66 -2.46
CA GLY A 68 14.68 3.07 -2.86
C GLY A 68 13.36 3.67 -3.37
N ASN A 69 12.59 2.90 -4.12
CA ASN A 69 11.33 3.33 -4.69
C ASN A 69 10.26 3.46 -3.61
N VAL A 70 10.11 2.44 -2.76
CA VAL A 70 9.10 2.45 -1.70
C VAL A 70 9.38 3.54 -0.65
N ILE A 71 10.62 3.72 -0.22
CA ILE A 71 11.00 4.79 0.71
C ILE A 71 10.67 6.16 0.11
N LYS A 72 11.00 6.38 -1.16
CA LYS A 72 10.67 7.63 -1.86
C LYS A 72 9.16 7.89 -1.92
N ALA A 73 8.36 6.86 -2.21
CA ALA A 73 6.91 6.98 -2.23
C ALA A 73 6.37 7.34 -0.82
N CYS A 74 6.82 6.64 0.21
CA CYS A 74 6.42 6.88 1.59
C CYS A 74 6.80 8.29 2.09
N CYS A 75 7.97 8.80 1.73
CA CYS A 75 8.41 10.15 2.11
C CYS A 75 7.50 11.28 1.57
N ASN A 76 6.74 11.01 0.52
CA ASN A 76 5.83 11.99 -0.07
C ASN A 76 4.41 11.95 0.55
N LEU A 77 4.14 10.98 1.42
CA LEU A 77 2.83 10.86 2.08
C LEU A 77 2.73 11.76 3.31
N PRO A 78 1.53 12.32 3.58
CA PRO A 78 1.29 13.10 4.77
C PRO A 78 1.55 12.31 6.05
N LYS A 79 1.94 13.01 7.11
CA LYS A 79 2.08 12.40 8.44
C LYS A 79 0.75 11.85 8.93
N GLY A 80 0.75 10.62 9.42
CA GLY A 80 -0.43 9.94 9.93
C GLY A 80 -1.23 9.22 8.85
N THR A 81 -0.78 9.21 7.59
CA THR A 81 -1.41 8.37 6.56
C THR A 81 -1.34 6.90 7.00
N ARG A 82 -2.48 6.24 6.94
CA ARG A 82 -2.63 4.79 7.21
C ARG A 82 -2.33 4.00 5.94
N ILE A 83 -1.57 2.93 6.06
CA ILE A 83 -1.11 2.16 4.91
C ILE A 83 -1.51 0.70 5.05
N ILE A 84 -2.01 0.13 3.95
CA ILE A 84 -2.04 -1.31 3.71
C ILE A 84 -1.06 -1.61 2.58
N ASN A 85 -0.07 -2.45 2.81
CA ASN A 85 0.78 -2.94 1.73
C ASN A 85 0.17 -4.20 1.11
N ILE A 86 -0.09 -4.19 -0.19
CA ILE A 86 -0.57 -5.34 -0.96
C ILE A 86 0.45 -5.62 -2.05
N GLY A 87 0.91 -6.87 -2.16
CA GLY A 87 1.89 -7.22 -3.18
C GLY A 87 2.23 -8.69 -3.25
N TYR A 88 3.05 -9.03 -4.23
CA TYR A 88 3.57 -10.37 -4.42
C TYR A 88 4.70 -10.67 -3.43
N ALA A 89 4.86 -11.95 -3.14
CA ALA A 89 5.98 -12.47 -2.36
C ALA A 89 6.34 -13.87 -2.85
N GLY A 90 7.62 -14.19 -2.86
CA GLY A 90 8.07 -15.58 -2.99
C GLY A 90 7.82 -16.35 -1.69
N SER A 91 7.79 -17.68 -1.76
CA SER A 91 7.72 -18.51 -0.55
C SER A 91 8.44 -19.85 -0.75
N ASN A 92 8.99 -20.38 0.34
CA ASN A 92 9.65 -21.70 0.33
C ASN A 92 8.66 -22.87 0.40
N ASN A 93 7.58 -22.75 1.17
CA ASN A 93 6.69 -23.87 1.52
C ASN A 93 5.20 -23.51 1.42
N VAL A 94 4.83 -22.52 0.61
CA VAL A 94 3.43 -22.10 0.41
C VAL A 94 3.09 -22.19 -1.07
N GLU A 95 1.89 -22.63 -1.37
CA GLU A 95 1.40 -22.78 -2.75
C GLU A 95 1.24 -21.42 -3.44
N ILE A 96 1.60 -21.33 -4.71
CA ILE A 96 1.44 -20.13 -5.55
C ILE A 96 -0.06 -19.80 -5.65
N GLY A 97 -0.37 -18.52 -5.47
CA GLY A 97 -1.75 -18.02 -5.42
C GLY A 97 -2.34 -17.95 -4.01
N THR A 98 -1.65 -18.51 -3.00
CA THR A 98 -2.08 -18.33 -1.60
C THR A 98 -2.02 -16.86 -1.22
N VAL A 99 -3.08 -16.36 -0.59
CA VAL A 99 -3.15 -15.03 0.01
C VAL A 99 -2.94 -15.15 1.52
N SER A 100 -2.02 -14.38 2.06
CA SER A 100 -1.70 -14.39 3.48
C SER A 100 -1.57 -12.98 4.04
N LEU A 101 -2.02 -12.78 5.26
CA LEU A 101 -1.57 -11.67 6.09
C LEU A 101 -0.10 -11.87 6.46
N VAL A 102 0.58 -10.80 6.78
CA VAL A 102 1.93 -10.87 7.34
C VAL A 102 1.82 -10.71 8.85
N SER A 103 2.31 -11.71 9.60
CA SER A 103 2.38 -11.65 11.06
C SER A 103 3.50 -10.72 11.52
N ASP A 104 4.71 -10.96 11.03
CA ASP A 104 5.92 -10.22 11.38
C ASP A 104 6.73 -9.93 10.14
N THR A 105 7.37 -8.76 10.11
CA THR A 105 8.32 -8.45 9.04
C THR A 105 9.73 -8.27 9.57
N PHE A 106 10.69 -8.79 8.83
CA PHE A 106 12.12 -8.78 9.14
C PHE A 106 12.89 -8.22 7.96
N ARG A 107 13.99 -7.49 8.24
CA ARG A 107 14.89 -7.07 7.18
C ARG A 107 16.03 -8.07 7.01
N TYR A 108 16.17 -8.57 5.80
CA TYR A 108 17.35 -9.33 5.43
C TYR A 108 18.53 -8.37 5.25
N THR A 109 19.57 -8.56 6.04
CA THR A 109 20.80 -7.77 5.95
C THR A 109 21.87 -8.56 5.25
N ASP A 110 22.26 -8.07 4.08
CA ASP A 110 23.25 -8.67 3.23
C ASP A 110 24.62 -8.84 3.93
N GLY A 111 25.20 -10.00 3.84
CA GLY A 111 26.54 -10.22 4.33
C GLY A 111 26.99 -11.66 4.37
N ASN A 112 26.14 -12.65 4.55
CA ASN A 112 26.51 -14.07 4.56
C ASN A 112 25.32 -15.03 4.37
N TYR A 113 24.26 -14.63 3.66
CA TYR A 113 23.06 -15.45 3.46
C TYR A 113 22.45 -16.00 4.77
N LYS A 114 22.66 -15.30 5.88
CA LYS A 114 22.01 -15.62 7.14
C LYS A 114 20.88 -14.63 7.35
N PHE A 115 19.67 -15.14 7.46
CA PHE A 115 18.53 -14.36 7.89
C PHE A 115 18.75 -13.94 9.33
N ASP A 116 18.79 -12.63 9.57
CA ASP A 116 18.86 -12.09 10.90
C ASP A 116 17.44 -11.86 11.41
N ASP A 117 16.91 -12.85 12.13
CA ASP A 117 15.58 -12.79 12.74
C ASP A 117 15.44 -11.66 13.78
N HIS A 118 16.54 -10.98 14.09
CA HIS A 118 16.57 -9.84 15.02
C HIS A 118 16.71 -8.50 14.29
N ALA A 119 16.93 -8.50 12.97
CA ALA A 119 17.09 -7.27 12.20
C ALA A 119 15.75 -6.58 11.96
N ASN A 120 15.46 -5.56 12.76
CA ASN A 120 14.24 -4.73 12.68
C ASN A 120 12.95 -5.55 12.60
N PRO A 121 12.70 -6.47 13.54
CA PRO A 121 11.44 -7.16 13.60
C PRO A 121 10.32 -6.15 13.88
N LEU A 122 9.23 -6.27 13.16
CA LEU A 122 8.00 -5.53 13.42
C LEU A 122 6.81 -6.48 13.34
N HIS A 123 6.10 -6.58 14.45
CA HIS A 123 4.86 -7.34 14.53
C HIS A 123 3.71 -6.54 13.90
N LEU A 124 2.94 -7.17 13.01
CA LEU A 124 1.81 -6.56 12.31
C LEU A 124 0.48 -7.22 12.64
N SER A 125 0.48 -8.53 12.89
CA SER A 125 -0.75 -9.30 13.12
C SER A 125 -0.47 -10.58 13.91
N ASP A 126 -1.40 -11.01 14.74
CA ASP A 126 -1.37 -12.32 15.41
C ASP A 126 -1.61 -13.49 14.44
N GLU A 127 -2.07 -13.18 13.21
CA GLU A 127 -2.35 -14.16 12.16
C GLU A 127 -1.46 -13.90 10.94
N GLY A 128 -1.25 -14.95 10.14
CA GLY A 128 -0.51 -14.88 8.88
C GLY A 128 0.89 -15.50 8.95
N LEU A 129 1.74 -15.13 8.01
CA LEU A 129 3.08 -15.67 7.84
C LEU A 129 4.16 -14.61 8.06
N PRO A 130 5.35 -14.99 8.57
CA PRO A 130 6.49 -14.09 8.64
C PRO A 130 6.98 -13.72 7.23
N CYS A 131 7.40 -12.46 7.05
CA CYS A 131 7.92 -11.95 5.79
C CYS A 131 9.32 -11.34 5.95
N TYR A 132 10.27 -11.84 5.16
CA TYR A 132 11.63 -11.30 5.08
C TYR A 132 11.75 -10.38 3.86
N THR A 133 12.20 -9.17 4.10
CA THR A 133 12.38 -8.15 3.07
C THR A 133 13.86 -7.99 2.72
N GLY A 134 14.21 -8.18 1.45
CA GLY A 134 15.57 -8.03 0.93
C GLY A 134 15.74 -6.93 -0.11
N ASN A 135 16.99 -6.68 -0.49
CA ASN A 135 17.32 -5.73 -1.57
C ASN A 135 17.31 -6.37 -2.97
N SER A 136 17.19 -7.68 -3.03
CA SER A 136 17.20 -8.47 -4.25
C SER A 136 16.20 -9.62 -4.17
N PHE A 137 15.91 -10.20 -5.31
CA PHE A 137 15.07 -11.39 -5.40
C PHE A 137 15.68 -12.56 -4.62
N PHE A 138 14.87 -13.23 -3.81
CA PHE A 138 15.27 -14.41 -3.06
C PHE A 138 15.18 -15.65 -3.93
N THR A 139 16.28 -16.43 -3.98
CA THR A 139 16.36 -17.68 -4.75
C THR A 139 16.53 -18.91 -3.85
N GLU A 140 16.64 -18.72 -2.55
CA GLU A 140 16.78 -19.79 -1.56
C GLU A 140 16.25 -19.35 -0.19
N SER A 141 15.99 -20.31 0.68
CA SER A 141 15.58 -20.07 2.07
C SER A 141 16.24 -21.08 2.98
N ASP A 142 16.67 -20.65 4.15
CA ASP A 142 17.13 -21.48 5.26
C ASP A 142 16.00 -21.82 6.26
N LYS A 143 14.79 -21.29 6.03
CA LYS A 143 13.64 -21.49 6.90
C LYS A 143 12.95 -22.83 6.60
N ALA A 144 12.70 -23.60 7.65
CA ALA A 144 11.92 -24.83 7.55
C ALA A 144 10.41 -24.55 7.52
N GLU A 145 9.98 -23.51 8.24
CA GLU A 145 8.58 -23.10 8.33
C GLU A 145 8.14 -22.30 7.11
N PRO A 146 6.83 -22.28 6.78
CA PRO A 146 6.27 -21.42 5.75
C PRO A 146 6.64 -19.96 5.97
N THR A 147 7.28 -19.35 4.97
CA THR A 147 7.85 -18.01 5.10
C THR A 147 7.70 -17.26 3.76
N LEU A 148 7.39 -15.97 3.86
CA LEU A 148 7.27 -15.06 2.72
C LEU A 148 8.55 -14.26 2.52
N TYR A 149 8.81 -13.87 1.28
CA TYR A 149 9.99 -13.10 0.88
C TYR A 149 9.59 -12.01 -0.11
N ASP A 150 9.89 -10.76 0.24
CA ASP A 150 9.59 -9.60 -0.60
C ASP A 150 10.75 -8.60 -0.69
N MET A 151 10.53 -7.46 -1.31
CA MET A 151 11.55 -6.42 -1.50
C MET A 151 11.14 -5.05 -0.93
N GLU A 152 9.99 -4.92 -0.25
CA GLU A 152 9.41 -3.62 0.13
C GLU A 152 8.98 -3.50 1.60
N LEU A 153 8.33 -4.51 2.15
CA LEU A 153 7.51 -4.38 3.36
C LEU A 153 8.27 -3.84 4.58
N ASN A 154 9.41 -4.43 4.92
CA ASN A 154 10.15 -3.96 6.09
C ASN A 154 10.72 -2.56 5.89
N TYR A 155 10.96 -2.13 4.65
CA TYR A 155 11.38 -0.76 4.37
C TYR A 155 10.24 0.24 4.62
N ILE A 156 8.98 -0.10 4.29
CA ILE A 156 7.80 0.71 4.66
C ILE A 156 7.77 0.85 6.18
N ALA A 157 7.84 -0.26 6.90
CA ALA A 157 7.75 -0.31 8.36
C ALA A 157 8.88 0.47 9.06
N SER A 158 10.12 0.28 8.60
CA SER A 158 11.31 0.77 9.31
C SER A 158 11.69 2.21 8.96
N PHE A 159 11.44 2.65 7.72
CA PHE A 159 11.90 3.95 7.23
C PHE A 159 10.81 5.00 7.10
N SER A 160 9.59 4.68 7.50
CA SER A 160 8.44 5.58 7.39
C SER A 160 7.73 5.79 8.74
N PRO A 161 8.46 6.21 9.80
CA PRO A 161 7.89 6.29 11.16
C PRO A 161 6.81 7.38 11.31
N HIS A 162 6.61 8.20 10.29
CA HIS A 162 5.56 9.20 10.24
C HIS A 162 4.24 8.65 9.70
N LEU A 163 4.22 7.43 9.18
CA LEU A 163 3.08 6.71 8.64
C LEU A 163 2.64 5.61 9.60
N GLU A 164 1.42 5.13 9.44
CA GLU A 164 0.87 3.99 10.18
C GLU A 164 0.69 2.80 9.24
N LEU A 165 1.60 1.81 9.30
CA LEU A 165 1.42 0.55 8.60
C LEU A 165 0.38 -0.28 9.35
N VAL A 166 -0.83 -0.34 8.81
CA VAL A 166 -1.98 -1.03 9.42
C VAL A 166 -1.88 -2.53 9.23
N ALA A 167 -1.50 -2.96 8.03
CA ALA A 167 -1.36 -4.37 7.68
C ALA A 167 -0.56 -4.57 6.39
N ALA A 168 -0.19 -5.82 6.15
CA ALA A 168 0.33 -6.27 4.86
C ALA A 168 -0.38 -7.55 4.42
N VAL A 169 -0.79 -7.58 3.15
CA VAL A 169 -1.40 -8.72 2.47
C VAL A 169 -0.49 -9.14 1.34
N LYS A 170 -0.05 -10.39 1.35
CA LYS A 170 0.85 -10.93 0.33
C LYS A 170 0.19 -12.05 -0.45
N ILE A 171 0.46 -12.08 -1.74
CA ILE A 171 0.05 -13.16 -2.66
C ILE A 171 1.32 -13.91 -3.04
N VAL A 172 1.36 -15.21 -2.79
CA VAL A 172 2.52 -16.02 -3.18
C VAL A 172 2.61 -16.11 -4.70
N SER A 173 3.66 -15.53 -5.26
CA SER A 173 3.88 -15.43 -6.71
C SER A 173 4.76 -16.53 -7.27
N ASP A 174 5.65 -17.04 -6.44
CA ASP A 174 6.70 -17.97 -6.86
C ASP A 174 7.24 -18.79 -5.67
N ASN A 175 7.98 -19.82 -6.01
CA ASN A 175 8.66 -20.69 -5.05
C ASN A 175 10.16 -20.40 -4.97
N LEU A 176 10.53 -19.13 -4.85
CA LEU A 176 11.91 -18.61 -4.88
C LEU A 176 12.59 -18.85 -6.23
N SER A 177 11.82 -18.77 -7.31
CA SER A 177 12.27 -18.95 -8.68
C SER A 177 11.96 -17.74 -9.53
N VAL A 178 13.01 -17.14 -10.10
CA VAL A 178 12.87 -16.00 -11.02
C VAL A 178 11.98 -16.36 -12.22
N ASP A 179 12.13 -17.57 -12.77
CA ASP A 179 11.31 -18.01 -13.90
C ASP A 179 9.83 -18.15 -13.51
N ALA A 180 9.54 -18.67 -12.31
CA ALA A 180 8.18 -18.77 -11.81
C ALA A 180 7.58 -17.37 -11.60
N PHE A 181 8.31 -16.45 -11.00
CA PHE A 181 7.89 -15.06 -10.84
C PHE A 181 7.60 -14.39 -12.18
N LEU A 182 8.51 -14.48 -13.15
CA LEU A 182 8.33 -13.89 -14.48
C LEU A 182 7.09 -14.46 -15.20
N ASN A 183 6.85 -15.76 -15.05
CA ASN A 183 5.70 -16.39 -15.69
C ASN A 183 4.37 -16.05 -15.01
N ASN A 184 4.33 -15.98 -13.69
CA ASN A 184 3.09 -15.81 -12.94
C ASN A 184 2.74 -14.33 -12.74
N ALA A 185 3.70 -13.53 -12.27
CA ALA A 185 3.46 -12.14 -11.91
C ALA A 185 3.60 -11.18 -13.11
N ILE A 186 4.72 -11.27 -13.82
CA ILE A 186 5.03 -10.27 -14.86
C ILE A 186 4.26 -10.51 -16.17
N ARG A 187 4.05 -11.76 -16.56
CA ARG A 187 3.27 -12.08 -17.77
C ARG A 187 1.77 -12.10 -17.54
N GLU A 188 1.34 -11.74 -16.32
CA GLU A 188 -0.07 -11.70 -15.93
C GLU A 188 -0.84 -12.96 -16.36
N SER A 189 -0.19 -14.12 -16.20
CA SER A 189 -0.76 -15.40 -16.59
C SER A 189 -1.00 -16.29 -15.38
N GLY A 190 -2.02 -17.12 -15.47
CA GLY A 190 -2.27 -18.15 -14.49
C GLY A 190 -3.02 -17.68 -13.24
N VAL A 191 -2.69 -18.27 -12.09
CA VAL A 191 -3.45 -18.16 -10.85
C VAL A 191 -3.47 -16.74 -10.25
N LEU A 192 -2.40 -15.96 -10.45
CA LEU A 192 -2.27 -14.63 -9.85
C LEU A 192 -3.23 -13.59 -10.42
N THR A 193 -3.76 -13.81 -11.63
CA THR A 193 -4.75 -12.92 -12.25
C THR A 193 -6.18 -13.39 -12.02
N SER A 194 -6.37 -14.52 -11.32
CA SER A 194 -7.68 -15.11 -11.11
C SER A 194 -8.54 -14.25 -10.17
N ASP A 195 -9.83 -14.19 -10.46
CA ASP A 195 -10.81 -13.49 -9.62
C ASP A 195 -10.86 -14.07 -8.21
N GLU A 196 -10.60 -15.38 -8.05
CA GLU A 196 -10.58 -16.06 -6.76
C GLU A 196 -9.47 -15.52 -5.84
N VAL A 197 -8.23 -15.42 -6.35
CA VAL A 197 -7.10 -14.87 -5.58
C VAL A 197 -7.40 -13.44 -5.14
N TRP A 198 -7.92 -12.60 -6.05
CA TRP A 198 -8.20 -11.22 -5.72
C TRP A 198 -9.45 -11.03 -4.87
N ALA A 199 -10.41 -11.95 -4.90
CA ALA A 199 -11.50 -12.01 -3.93
C ALA A 199 -10.99 -12.30 -2.51
N ASN A 200 -9.99 -13.20 -2.36
CA ASN A 200 -9.33 -13.48 -1.09
C ASN A 200 -8.54 -12.26 -0.58
N VAL A 201 -7.86 -11.52 -1.47
CA VAL A 201 -7.21 -10.23 -1.10
C VAL A 201 -8.24 -9.24 -0.57
N ARG A 202 -9.38 -9.07 -1.27
CA ARG A 202 -10.47 -8.20 -0.82
C ARG A 202 -10.97 -8.62 0.56
N GLN A 203 -11.25 -9.89 0.77
CA GLN A 203 -11.72 -10.41 2.05
C GLN A 203 -10.71 -10.14 3.18
N ALA A 204 -9.41 -10.34 2.93
CA ALA A 204 -8.37 -10.07 3.91
C ALA A 204 -8.36 -8.57 4.33
N VAL A 205 -8.44 -7.66 3.37
CA VAL A 205 -8.48 -6.21 3.62
C VAL A 205 -9.76 -5.82 4.36
N GLU A 206 -10.93 -6.32 3.97
CA GLU A 206 -12.20 -6.05 4.64
C GLU A 206 -12.19 -6.53 6.10
N THR A 207 -11.55 -7.68 6.38
CA THR A 207 -11.39 -8.19 7.75
C THR A 207 -10.50 -7.28 8.60
N ILE A 208 -9.43 -6.70 8.03
CA ILE A 208 -8.54 -5.78 8.73
C ILE A 208 -9.27 -4.47 9.08
N LEU A 209 -10.19 -4.02 8.22
CA LEU A 209 -10.86 -2.73 8.36
C LEU A 209 -12.15 -2.80 9.18
N SER A 210 -12.62 -4.00 9.54
CA SER A 210 -13.84 -4.22 10.34
C SER A 210 -13.60 -4.02 11.84
#